data_e922e7ddf139fcb47e26cd056a055c9a
#
_entry.id   e922e7ddf139fcb47e26cd056a055c9a
#
_cell.length_a   1.000
_cell.length_b   1.000
_cell.length_c   1.000
_cell.angle_alpha   90.00
_cell.angle_beta   90.00
_cell.angle_gamma   90.00
#
_symmetry.space_group_name_H-M   'P 1'
#
loop_
_entity.id
_entity.type
_entity.pdbx_description
1 polymer ?
#
loop_
_entity_poly.entity_id
_entity_poly.type
_entity_poly.pdbx_seq_one_letter_code
_entity_poly.pdbx_strand_id
1 'polypeptide(L)'
;MFVNERAIRKRIDIIKEQLNTLGKLTDKLPDGELVCAKNGKNYKWYKKQNGMYEYILKDNRKLAQKLALKKYYDMNIKDLQAELKACKAYMQKTKQNKEYVEKFLCNSEYEKLITCEIAPKNKQLVEWENAEFEGNRNFSDKLIVKGTNGKYLRSKSEAIIDRILFNAGIPFHYEEKLELGQFSFYPDFTIKHPDSGKIFYWEHFGMMDNPDYINSACSKIRIYCENGIIPSVNLILTYETKEHPLMIDDIEAVSYTHLRAHE
;
A
#
# COMPACT_ATOMS: atom_id res chain seq x y z
N MET A 1 0.79 9.47 -12.01
CA MET A 1 1.16 8.07 -11.68
C MET A 1 -0.10 7.28 -11.40
N PHE A 2 -0.28 6.10 -12.00
CA PHE A 2 -1.53 5.36 -11.83
C PHE A 2 -1.48 4.51 -10.56
N VAL A 3 -2.59 4.49 -9.81
CA VAL A 3 -2.75 3.57 -8.66
C VAL A 3 -2.45 2.14 -9.11
N ASN A 4 -1.77 1.37 -8.26
CA ASN A 4 -1.38 0.00 -8.58
C ASN A 4 -2.61 -0.81 -9.04
N GLU A 5 -2.57 -1.33 -10.26
CA GLU A 5 -3.66 -2.12 -10.87
C GLU A 5 -4.04 -3.32 -9.99
N ARG A 6 -3.05 -3.93 -9.32
CA ARG A 6 -3.26 -5.05 -8.39
C ARG A 6 -4.09 -4.63 -7.17
N ALA A 7 -3.83 -3.43 -6.62
CA ALA A 7 -4.59 -2.90 -5.49
C ALA A 7 -6.07 -2.68 -5.87
N ILE A 8 -6.32 -2.13 -7.06
CA ILE A 8 -7.69 -1.95 -7.56
C ILE A 8 -8.38 -3.30 -7.80
N ARG A 9 -7.68 -4.31 -8.34
CA ARG A 9 -8.23 -5.67 -8.51
C ARG A 9 -8.60 -6.28 -7.16
N LYS A 10 -7.70 -6.21 -6.18
CA LYS A 10 -7.96 -6.69 -4.80
C LYS A 10 -9.18 -5.97 -4.18
N ARG A 11 -9.29 -4.65 -4.37
CA ARG A 11 -10.45 -3.88 -3.90
C ARG A 11 -11.75 -4.32 -4.57
N ILE A 12 -11.74 -4.56 -5.88
CA ILE A 12 -12.89 -5.09 -6.63
C ILE A 12 -13.36 -6.43 -6.05
N ASP A 13 -12.44 -7.33 -5.72
CA ASP A 13 -12.79 -8.65 -5.19
C ASP A 13 -13.37 -8.55 -3.76
N ILE A 14 -12.82 -7.69 -2.92
CA ILE A 14 -13.39 -7.37 -1.59
C ILE A 14 -14.81 -6.81 -1.72
N ILE A 15 -15.04 -5.86 -2.64
CA ILE A 15 -16.37 -5.27 -2.85
C ILE A 15 -17.37 -6.34 -3.31
N LYS A 16 -17.00 -7.25 -4.19
CA LYS A 16 -17.87 -8.33 -4.65
C LYS A 16 -18.26 -9.27 -3.50
N GLU A 17 -17.33 -9.60 -2.64
CA GLU A 17 -17.58 -10.42 -1.45
C GLU A 17 -18.52 -9.72 -0.47
N GLN A 18 -18.30 -8.42 -0.21
CA GLN A 18 -19.17 -7.60 0.63
C GLN A 18 -20.60 -7.51 0.06
N LEU A 19 -20.73 -7.30 -1.26
CA LEU A 19 -22.04 -7.28 -1.93
C LEU A 19 -22.78 -8.62 -1.80
N ASN A 20 -22.09 -9.73 -1.97
CA ASN A 20 -22.68 -11.06 -1.79
C ASN A 20 -23.14 -11.29 -0.33
N THR A 21 -22.34 -10.87 0.64
CA THR A 21 -22.66 -10.98 2.07
C THR A 21 -23.90 -10.13 2.43
N LEU A 22 -23.89 -8.85 2.01
CA LEU A 22 -25.02 -7.94 2.26
C LEU A 22 -26.30 -8.41 1.58
N GLY A 23 -26.24 -8.94 0.35
CA GLY A 23 -27.39 -9.53 -0.34
C GLY A 23 -28.03 -10.63 0.47
N LYS A 24 -27.22 -11.62 0.94
CA LYS A 24 -27.71 -12.72 1.78
C LYS A 24 -28.32 -12.25 3.12
N LEU A 25 -27.83 -11.15 3.68
CA LEU A 25 -28.37 -10.55 4.91
C LEU A 25 -29.70 -9.82 4.63
N THR A 26 -29.78 -9.11 3.52
CA THR A 26 -31.00 -8.41 3.10
C THR A 26 -32.15 -9.37 2.80
N ASP A 27 -31.86 -10.53 2.16
CA ASP A 27 -32.87 -11.55 1.82
C ASP A 27 -33.54 -12.17 3.06
N LYS A 28 -32.90 -12.11 4.24
CA LYS A 28 -33.44 -12.59 5.52
C LYS A 28 -34.32 -11.58 6.23
N LEU A 29 -34.44 -10.36 5.70
CA LEU A 29 -35.21 -9.29 6.30
C LEU A 29 -36.60 -9.16 5.63
N PRO A 30 -37.60 -8.62 6.35
CA PRO A 30 -38.96 -8.51 5.83
C PRO A 30 -39.03 -7.59 4.60
N ASP A 31 -39.98 -7.90 3.70
CA ASP A 31 -40.24 -7.07 2.53
C ASP A 31 -40.82 -5.71 2.88
N GLY A 32 -40.51 -4.72 2.03
CA GLY A 32 -40.93 -3.34 2.18
C GLY A 32 -39.80 -2.40 2.58
N GLU A 33 -40.09 -1.12 2.57
CA GLU A 33 -39.18 -0.03 2.93
C GLU A 33 -39.72 0.71 4.15
N LEU A 34 -38.84 1.02 5.11
CA LEU A 34 -39.21 1.89 6.25
C LEU A 34 -39.24 3.34 5.81
N VAL A 35 -40.37 3.98 6.08
CA VAL A 35 -40.55 5.45 5.99
C VAL A 35 -40.78 6.01 7.36
N CYS A 36 -39.93 6.95 7.79
CA CYS A 36 -40.09 7.69 9.05
C CYS A 36 -40.61 9.08 8.75
N ALA A 37 -41.87 9.31 9.06
CA ALA A 37 -42.51 10.62 8.88
C ALA A 37 -42.45 11.43 10.17
N LYS A 38 -42.03 12.70 10.11
CA LYS A 38 -42.00 13.60 11.25
C LYS A 38 -43.44 13.98 11.68
N ASN A 39 -43.73 13.92 12.98
CA ASN A 39 -45.01 14.26 13.56
C ASN A 39 -44.77 15.08 14.84
N GLY A 40 -44.65 16.39 14.71
CA GLY A 40 -44.26 17.28 15.79
C GLY A 40 -42.83 16.97 16.28
N LYS A 41 -42.69 16.70 17.59
CA LYS A 41 -41.41 16.27 18.20
C LYS A 41 -41.11 14.78 18.02
N ASN A 42 -42.06 13.98 17.48
CA ASN A 42 -41.94 12.53 17.35
C ASN A 42 -41.90 12.10 15.87
N TYR A 43 -41.66 10.82 15.64
CA TYR A 43 -41.73 10.19 14.34
C TYR A 43 -42.77 9.08 14.33
N LYS A 44 -43.55 9.00 13.21
CA LYS A 44 -44.40 7.86 12.86
C LYS A 44 -43.67 6.98 11.87
N TRP A 45 -43.83 5.65 12.01
CA TRP A 45 -43.22 4.66 11.16
C TRP A 45 -44.25 4.08 10.21
N TYR A 46 -43.87 3.96 8.96
CA TYR A 46 -44.67 3.33 7.92
C TYR A 46 -43.86 2.31 7.16
N LYS A 47 -44.48 1.17 6.85
CA LYS A 47 -43.95 0.22 5.88
C LYS A 47 -44.50 0.62 4.51
N LYS A 48 -43.61 0.89 3.55
CA LYS A 48 -43.97 1.14 2.15
C LYS A 48 -43.72 -0.15 1.38
N GLN A 49 -44.77 -0.65 0.71
CA GLN A 49 -44.69 -1.84 -0.15
C GLN A 49 -45.70 -1.69 -1.28
N ASN A 50 -45.29 -1.92 -2.54
CA ASN A 50 -46.13 -1.78 -3.74
C ASN A 50 -46.90 -0.45 -3.84
N GLY A 51 -46.23 0.66 -3.43
CA GLY A 51 -46.86 2.01 -3.41
C GLY A 51 -47.79 2.30 -2.23
N MET A 52 -48.15 1.31 -1.43
CA MET A 52 -48.99 1.46 -0.26
C MET A 52 -48.15 1.73 1.00
N TYR A 53 -48.76 2.48 1.94
CA TYR A 53 -48.15 2.84 3.21
C TYR A 53 -48.98 2.24 4.37
N GLU A 54 -48.40 1.36 5.13
CA GLU A 54 -48.97 0.73 6.30
C GLU A 54 -48.35 1.34 7.58
N TYR A 55 -49.15 1.79 8.50
CA TYR A 55 -48.66 2.36 9.78
C TYR A 55 -48.12 1.26 10.70
N ILE A 56 -46.91 1.43 11.21
CA ILE A 56 -46.28 0.50 12.17
C ILE A 56 -46.56 1.04 13.59
N LEU A 57 -47.29 0.29 14.39
CA LEU A 57 -47.52 0.58 15.79
C LEU A 57 -46.22 0.61 16.59
N LYS A 58 -46.15 1.48 17.61
CA LYS A 58 -44.96 1.60 18.45
C LYS A 58 -44.57 0.30 19.17
N ASP A 59 -45.54 -0.56 19.47
CA ASP A 59 -45.35 -1.87 20.08
C ASP A 59 -44.67 -2.85 19.12
N ASN A 60 -44.79 -2.66 17.81
CA ASN A 60 -44.12 -3.45 16.79
C ASN A 60 -42.75 -2.85 16.39
N ARG A 61 -42.02 -2.36 17.37
CA ARG A 61 -40.69 -1.76 17.19
C ARG A 61 -39.70 -2.72 16.49
N LYS A 62 -39.79 -4.02 16.75
CA LYS A 62 -38.95 -5.04 16.11
C LYS A 62 -39.07 -5.06 14.60
N LEU A 63 -40.29 -4.88 14.05
CA LEU A 63 -40.50 -4.77 12.62
C LEU A 63 -39.85 -3.51 12.04
N ALA A 64 -40.04 -2.35 12.70
CA ALA A 64 -39.42 -1.10 12.27
C ALA A 64 -37.87 -1.19 12.28
N GLN A 65 -37.31 -1.84 13.28
CA GLN A 65 -35.85 -2.06 13.36
C GLN A 65 -35.35 -2.95 12.21
N LYS A 66 -36.05 -4.05 11.90
CA LYS A 66 -35.67 -4.92 10.77
C LYS A 66 -35.76 -4.19 9.43
N LEU A 67 -36.79 -3.39 9.20
CA LEU A 67 -36.94 -2.59 7.98
C LEU A 67 -35.89 -1.45 7.92
N ALA A 68 -35.52 -0.85 9.05
CA ALA A 68 -34.44 0.12 9.12
C ALA A 68 -33.09 -0.52 8.75
N LEU A 69 -32.83 -1.72 9.29
CA LEU A 69 -31.63 -2.50 8.97
C LEU A 69 -31.57 -2.86 7.48
N LYS A 70 -32.69 -3.30 6.91
CA LYS A 70 -32.78 -3.56 5.45
C LYS A 70 -32.42 -2.33 4.65
N LYS A 71 -33.02 -1.17 4.99
CA LYS A 71 -32.73 0.09 4.31
C LYS A 71 -31.26 0.50 4.41
N TYR A 72 -30.63 0.26 5.56
CA TYR A 72 -29.20 0.48 5.77
C TYR A 72 -28.36 -0.42 4.84
N TYR A 73 -28.70 -1.71 4.76
CA TYR A 73 -27.99 -2.63 3.85
C TYR A 73 -28.18 -2.26 2.37
N ASP A 74 -29.39 -1.88 1.98
CA ASP A 74 -29.69 -1.45 0.61
C ASP A 74 -28.89 -0.18 0.22
N MET A 75 -28.68 0.75 1.15
CA MET A 75 -27.83 1.92 0.92
C MET A 75 -26.36 1.54 0.79
N ASN A 76 -25.84 0.67 1.68
CA ASN A 76 -24.48 0.18 1.56
C ASN A 76 -24.24 -0.57 0.24
N ILE A 77 -25.21 -1.37 -0.21
CA ILE A 77 -25.13 -2.06 -1.52
C ILE A 77 -25.02 -1.03 -2.65
N LYS A 78 -25.79 0.06 -2.61
CA LYS A 78 -25.71 1.12 -3.63
C LYS A 78 -24.34 1.81 -3.64
N ASP A 79 -23.81 2.13 -2.47
CA ASP A 79 -22.49 2.76 -2.35
C ASP A 79 -21.39 1.84 -2.87
N LEU A 80 -21.40 0.55 -2.48
CA LEU A 80 -20.45 -0.45 -2.98
C LEU A 80 -20.58 -0.70 -4.50
N GLN A 81 -21.78 -0.67 -5.04
CA GLN A 81 -22.00 -0.77 -6.49
C GLN A 81 -21.44 0.43 -7.25
N ALA A 82 -21.59 1.65 -6.69
CA ALA A 82 -21.01 2.85 -7.25
C ALA A 82 -19.48 2.80 -7.24
N GLU A 83 -18.88 2.38 -6.12
CA GLU A 83 -17.44 2.19 -6.00
C GLU A 83 -16.93 1.12 -6.97
N LEU A 84 -17.62 -0.02 -7.10
CA LEU A 84 -17.27 -1.07 -8.05
C LEU A 84 -17.25 -0.56 -9.50
N LYS A 85 -18.26 0.26 -9.85
CA LYS A 85 -18.33 0.89 -11.18
C LYS A 85 -17.15 1.83 -11.42
N ALA A 86 -16.79 2.64 -10.41
CA ALA A 86 -15.65 3.55 -10.49
C ALA A 86 -14.33 2.79 -10.65
N CYS A 87 -14.09 1.73 -9.85
CA CYS A 87 -12.91 0.88 -9.95
C CYS A 87 -12.77 0.22 -11.33
N LYS A 88 -13.89 -0.30 -11.89
CA LYS A 88 -13.89 -0.90 -13.24
C LYS A 88 -13.60 0.15 -14.32
N ALA A 89 -14.19 1.34 -14.21
CA ALA A 89 -13.96 2.43 -15.16
C ALA A 89 -12.50 2.91 -15.12
N TYR A 90 -11.91 3.00 -13.93
CA TYR A 90 -10.50 3.31 -13.75
C TYR A 90 -9.61 2.29 -14.48
N MET A 91 -9.85 0.99 -14.26
CA MET A 91 -9.09 -0.10 -14.90
C MET A 91 -9.16 -0.06 -16.43
N GLN A 92 -10.31 0.31 -16.99
CA GLN A 92 -10.44 0.46 -18.45
C GLN A 92 -9.67 1.66 -18.99
N LYS A 93 -9.79 2.80 -18.30
CA LYS A 93 -9.12 4.04 -18.75
C LYS A 93 -7.60 3.98 -18.61
N THR A 94 -7.08 3.34 -17.56
CA THR A 94 -5.62 3.21 -17.37
C THR A 94 -4.96 2.34 -18.42
N LYS A 95 -5.64 1.30 -18.92
CA LYS A 95 -5.12 0.51 -20.07
C LYS A 95 -4.95 1.38 -21.34
N GLN A 96 -5.91 2.24 -21.60
CA GLN A 96 -5.87 3.12 -22.79
C GLN A 96 -4.80 4.22 -22.67
N ASN A 97 -4.61 4.78 -21.47
CA ASN A 97 -3.67 5.89 -21.26
C ASN A 97 -2.19 5.47 -21.31
N LYS A 98 -1.85 4.23 -20.92
CA LYS A 98 -0.48 3.72 -21.12
C LYS A 98 -0.08 3.69 -22.59
N GLU A 99 -1.03 3.43 -23.49
CA GLU A 99 -0.77 3.43 -24.92
C GLU A 99 -0.40 4.81 -25.49
N TYR A 100 -0.89 5.92 -24.92
CA TYR A 100 -0.59 7.27 -25.45
C TYR A 100 0.88 7.65 -25.23
N VAL A 101 1.41 7.45 -24.04
CA VAL A 101 2.81 7.74 -23.72
C VAL A 101 3.74 6.79 -24.48
N GLU A 102 3.42 5.50 -24.52
CA GLU A 102 4.19 4.52 -25.27
C GLU A 102 4.20 4.83 -26.77
N LYS A 103 3.05 5.15 -27.37
CA LYS A 103 2.96 5.58 -28.78
C LYS A 103 3.74 6.87 -29.05
N PHE A 104 3.71 7.81 -28.13
CA PHE A 104 4.47 9.06 -28.25
C PHE A 104 5.98 8.79 -28.23
N LEU A 105 6.44 7.95 -27.30
CA LEU A 105 7.85 7.55 -27.18
C LEU A 105 8.32 6.62 -28.29
N CYS A 106 7.43 5.90 -28.98
CA CYS A 106 7.80 5.13 -30.18
C CYS A 106 8.27 6.00 -31.34
N ASN A 107 8.01 7.31 -31.31
CA ASN A 107 8.55 8.24 -32.30
C ASN A 107 9.93 8.74 -31.83
N SER A 108 11.00 8.27 -32.49
CA SER A 108 12.38 8.55 -32.14
C SER A 108 12.75 10.05 -32.09
N GLU A 109 12.06 10.90 -32.83
CA GLU A 109 12.32 12.35 -32.83
C GLU A 109 11.74 13.01 -31.55
N TYR A 110 10.54 12.61 -31.13
CA TYR A 110 10.00 13.08 -29.86
C TYR A 110 10.81 12.55 -28.67
N GLU A 111 11.20 11.27 -28.71
CA GLU A 111 12.06 10.68 -27.68
C GLU A 111 13.37 11.48 -27.52
N LYS A 112 14.07 11.79 -28.62
CA LYS A 112 15.32 12.59 -28.60
C LYS A 112 15.09 13.99 -28.02
N LEU A 113 13.99 14.65 -28.35
CA LEU A 113 13.70 16.02 -27.90
C LEU A 113 13.42 16.07 -26.39
N ILE A 114 12.75 15.09 -25.85
CA ILE A 114 12.40 15.06 -24.42
C ILE A 114 13.43 14.36 -23.55
N THR A 115 14.32 13.55 -24.14
CA THR A 115 15.40 12.87 -23.40
C THR A 115 16.28 13.87 -22.66
N CYS A 116 16.53 15.05 -23.24
CA CYS A 116 17.30 16.13 -22.59
C CYS A 116 16.60 16.69 -21.33
N GLU A 117 15.27 16.67 -21.28
CA GLU A 117 14.50 17.21 -20.16
C GLU A 117 14.19 16.13 -19.08
N ILE A 118 13.95 14.89 -19.51
CA ILE A 118 13.60 13.77 -18.63
C ILE A 118 14.85 13.04 -18.12
N ALA A 119 15.90 12.92 -18.96
CA ALA A 119 17.13 12.21 -18.64
C ALA A 119 17.96 12.79 -17.47
N PRO A 120 17.96 14.10 -17.14
CA PRO A 120 18.79 14.59 -16.06
C PRO A 120 18.50 13.89 -14.70
N LYS A 121 17.23 13.67 -14.39
CA LYS A 121 16.86 12.98 -13.14
C LYS A 121 17.22 11.49 -13.19
N ASN A 122 16.87 10.81 -14.28
CA ASN A 122 17.18 9.39 -14.44
C ASN A 122 18.69 9.15 -14.49
N LYS A 123 19.45 10.02 -15.16
CA LYS A 123 20.92 9.91 -15.24
C LYS A 123 21.56 10.05 -13.86
N GLN A 124 21.15 11.02 -13.06
CA GLN A 124 21.66 11.21 -11.70
C GLN A 124 21.31 10.03 -10.77
N LEU A 125 20.14 9.42 -10.95
CA LEU A 125 19.73 8.24 -10.18
C LEU A 125 20.58 7.03 -10.56
N VAL A 126 20.78 6.80 -11.86
CA VAL A 126 21.62 5.72 -12.38
C VAL A 126 23.10 5.92 -12.00
N GLU A 127 23.60 7.14 -12.08
CA GLU A 127 24.97 7.48 -11.64
C GLU A 127 25.14 7.22 -10.14
N TRP A 128 24.15 7.61 -9.32
CA TRP A 128 24.17 7.34 -7.89
C TRP A 128 24.09 5.84 -7.60
N GLU A 129 23.20 5.09 -8.26
CA GLU A 129 23.04 3.63 -8.05
C GLU A 129 24.32 2.86 -8.40
N ASN A 130 25.06 3.32 -9.42
CA ASN A 130 26.31 2.71 -9.86
C ASN A 130 27.57 3.31 -9.24
N ALA A 131 27.43 4.31 -8.36
CA ALA A 131 28.56 4.90 -7.66
C ALA A 131 29.23 3.87 -6.74
N GLU A 132 30.54 3.96 -6.60
CA GLU A 132 31.27 3.17 -5.63
C GLU A 132 30.94 3.65 -4.21
N PHE A 133 30.67 2.75 -3.29
CA PHE A 133 30.40 3.03 -1.88
C PHE A 133 31.11 2.05 -0.99
N GLU A 134 31.35 2.45 0.26
CA GLU A 134 31.92 1.56 1.28
C GLU A 134 30.81 0.63 1.80
N GLY A 135 30.85 -0.62 1.40
CA GLY A 135 29.92 -1.64 1.88
C GLY A 135 30.42 -2.35 3.14
N ASN A 136 29.52 -3.08 3.80
CA ASN A 136 29.84 -3.87 4.97
C ASN A 136 30.72 -5.07 4.60
N ARG A 137 31.95 -5.06 5.09
CA ARG A 137 32.91 -6.16 4.89
C ARG A 137 32.87 -7.21 6.00
N ASN A 138 32.12 -6.95 7.07
CA ASN A 138 32.00 -7.88 8.18
C ASN A 138 31.09 -9.04 7.78
N PHE A 139 31.51 -10.28 8.15
CA PHE A 139 30.71 -11.48 7.92
C PHE A 139 30.36 -11.72 6.43
N SER A 140 31.31 -11.54 5.53
CA SER A 140 31.15 -11.81 4.09
C SER A 140 30.75 -13.26 3.79
N ASP A 141 31.08 -14.20 4.67
CA ASP A 141 30.66 -15.60 4.66
C ASP A 141 29.15 -15.80 4.82
N LYS A 142 28.44 -14.82 5.36
CA LYS A 142 26.97 -14.83 5.49
C LYS A 142 26.22 -14.32 4.26
N LEU A 143 26.89 -13.84 3.25
CA LEU A 143 26.30 -13.42 1.98
C LEU A 143 26.00 -14.64 1.12
N ILE A 144 24.87 -15.30 1.35
CA ILE A 144 24.53 -16.61 0.78
C ILE A 144 23.31 -16.61 -0.13
N VAL A 145 22.47 -15.58 -0.08
CA VAL A 145 21.25 -15.49 -0.87
C VAL A 145 21.49 -14.62 -2.09
N LYS A 146 21.22 -15.14 -3.29
CA LYS A 146 21.40 -14.41 -4.53
C LYS A 146 20.31 -13.34 -4.68
N GLY A 147 20.71 -12.07 -4.73
CA GLY A 147 19.89 -10.92 -5.05
C GLY A 147 19.86 -10.58 -6.54
N THR A 148 19.39 -9.38 -6.84
CA THR A 148 19.42 -8.80 -8.19
C THR A 148 20.83 -8.34 -8.57
N ASN A 149 21.09 -8.09 -9.85
CA ASN A 149 22.38 -7.60 -10.37
C ASN A 149 23.61 -8.41 -9.93
N GLY A 150 23.43 -9.72 -9.61
CA GLY A 150 24.53 -10.61 -9.21
C GLY A 150 25.08 -10.39 -7.81
N LYS A 151 24.49 -9.50 -7.02
CA LYS A 151 24.84 -9.28 -5.60
C LYS A 151 24.37 -10.45 -4.73
N TYR A 152 25.03 -10.65 -3.61
CA TYR A 152 24.62 -11.62 -2.58
C TYR A 152 24.17 -10.88 -1.33
N LEU A 153 23.17 -11.42 -0.66
CA LEU A 153 22.48 -10.85 0.49
C LEU A 153 22.55 -11.83 1.67
N ARG A 154 22.27 -11.36 2.88
CA ARG A 154 22.38 -12.19 4.08
C ARG A 154 21.16 -13.04 4.35
N SER A 155 19.97 -12.57 3.97
CA SER A 155 18.71 -13.28 4.24
C SER A 155 17.77 -13.34 3.03
N LYS A 156 16.82 -14.27 3.11
CA LYS A 156 15.76 -14.42 2.09
C LYS A 156 14.82 -13.19 2.11
N SER A 157 14.57 -12.63 3.27
CA SER A 157 13.71 -11.45 3.45
C SER A 157 14.33 -10.23 2.77
N GLU A 158 15.65 -10.01 2.93
CA GLU A 158 16.36 -8.98 2.20
C GLU A 158 16.33 -9.21 0.68
N ALA A 159 16.43 -10.46 0.21
CA ALA A 159 16.32 -10.76 -1.21
C ALA A 159 14.93 -10.49 -1.80
N ILE A 160 13.88 -10.58 -0.99
CA ILE A 160 12.53 -10.19 -1.41
C ILE A 160 12.44 -8.66 -1.52
N ILE A 161 12.98 -7.92 -0.55
CA ILE A 161 13.03 -6.45 -0.57
C ILE A 161 13.84 -5.96 -1.78
N ASP A 162 15.06 -6.49 -1.98
CA ASP A 162 15.93 -6.21 -3.14
C ASP A 162 15.17 -6.37 -4.46
N ARG A 163 14.47 -7.50 -4.64
CA ARG A 163 13.70 -7.76 -5.86
C ARG A 163 12.54 -6.81 -6.06
N ILE A 164 11.87 -6.41 -5.00
CA ILE A 164 10.75 -5.46 -5.07
C ILE A 164 11.25 -4.07 -5.43
N LEU A 165 12.33 -3.60 -4.82
CA LEU A 165 12.97 -2.33 -5.17
C LEU A 165 13.45 -2.32 -6.62
N PHE A 166 14.16 -3.37 -7.05
CA PHE A 166 14.62 -3.54 -8.41
C PHE A 166 13.49 -3.53 -9.44
N ASN A 167 12.43 -4.33 -9.22
CA ASN A 167 11.29 -4.40 -10.12
C ASN A 167 10.48 -3.09 -10.17
N ALA A 168 10.55 -2.29 -9.11
CA ALA A 168 9.93 -0.97 -9.05
C ALA A 168 10.79 0.13 -9.70
N GLY A 169 12.03 -0.18 -10.12
CA GLY A 169 12.98 0.78 -10.66
C GLY A 169 13.42 1.84 -9.64
N ILE A 170 13.45 1.46 -8.36
CA ILE A 170 13.87 2.32 -7.25
C ILE A 170 15.35 2.08 -7.03
N PRO A 171 16.24 3.09 -7.18
CA PRO A 171 17.67 2.93 -6.99
C PRO A 171 18.04 2.74 -5.53
N PHE A 172 18.93 1.78 -5.24
CA PHE A 172 19.34 1.47 -3.88
C PHE A 172 20.76 0.92 -3.81
N HIS A 173 21.39 1.12 -2.64
CA HIS A 173 22.62 0.46 -2.23
C HIS A 173 22.32 -0.54 -1.10
N TYR A 174 22.93 -1.68 -1.15
CA TYR A 174 22.82 -2.71 -0.11
C TYR A 174 23.99 -2.60 0.87
N GLU A 175 23.69 -2.51 2.17
CA GLU A 175 24.66 -2.37 3.26
C GLU A 175 25.72 -1.26 3.03
N GLU A 176 25.29 -0.11 2.52
CA GLU A 176 26.14 1.08 2.41
C GLU A 176 26.46 1.64 3.80
N LYS A 177 27.72 2.01 4.04
CA LYS A 177 28.16 2.59 5.28
C LYS A 177 27.47 3.93 5.55
N LEU A 178 26.92 4.04 6.75
CA LEU A 178 26.30 5.25 7.28
C LEU A 178 27.00 5.66 8.57
N GLU A 179 27.60 6.84 8.59
CA GLU A 179 28.28 7.39 9.77
C GLU A 179 27.32 8.32 10.53
N LEU A 180 27.10 8.01 11.81
CA LEU A 180 26.24 8.78 12.72
C LEU A 180 27.03 9.14 13.99
N GLY A 181 27.64 10.33 14.00
CA GLY A 181 28.50 10.76 15.06
C GLY A 181 29.72 9.85 15.19
N GLN A 182 29.83 9.13 16.32
CA GLN A 182 30.91 8.16 16.55
C GLN A 182 30.58 6.72 16.14
N PHE A 183 29.38 6.50 15.60
CA PHE A 183 28.89 5.17 15.22
C PHE A 183 28.89 5.00 13.71
N SER A 184 29.26 3.81 13.25
CA SER A 184 29.11 3.40 11.87
C SER A 184 28.06 2.29 11.78
N PHE A 185 27.04 2.52 10.94
CA PHE A 185 25.99 1.55 10.65
C PHE A 185 26.02 1.16 9.20
N TYR A 186 25.39 0.04 8.90
CA TYR A 186 25.14 -0.46 7.56
C TYR A 186 23.66 -0.77 7.47
N PRO A 187 22.82 0.19 7.05
CA PRO A 187 21.41 -0.09 6.78
C PRO A 187 21.28 -1.20 5.74
N ASP A 188 20.26 -2.05 5.86
CA ASP A 188 20.06 -3.11 4.87
C ASP A 188 19.95 -2.49 3.47
N PHE A 189 19.20 -1.39 3.35
CA PHE A 189 19.13 -0.66 2.08
C PHE A 189 19.19 0.85 2.33
N THR A 190 20.09 1.54 1.60
CA THR A 190 20.08 2.99 1.40
C THR A 190 19.40 3.26 0.06
N ILE A 191 18.32 4.04 0.06
CA ILE A 191 17.44 4.21 -1.09
C ILE A 191 17.42 5.68 -1.50
N LYS A 192 17.59 5.97 -2.79
CA LYS A 192 17.38 7.31 -3.32
C LYS A 192 16.00 7.43 -3.94
N HIS A 193 15.14 8.24 -3.32
CA HIS A 193 13.76 8.40 -3.78
C HIS A 193 13.72 8.97 -5.21
N PRO A 194 13.03 8.30 -6.17
CA PRO A 194 13.10 8.65 -7.59
C PRO A 194 12.68 10.08 -7.91
N ASP A 195 11.64 10.59 -7.25
CA ASP A 195 11.08 11.90 -7.57
C ASP A 195 11.71 13.03 -6.76
N SER A 196 11.95 12.84 -5.46
CA SER A 196 12.46 13.88 -4.57
C SER A 196 13.99 13.92 -4.46
N GLY A 197 14.69 12.84 -4.86
CA GLY A 197 16.13 12.67 -4.67
C GLY A 197 16.55 12.50 -3.20
N LYS A 198 15.61 12.48 -2.26
CA LYS A 198 15.89 12.30 -0.83
C LYS A 198 16.37 10.89 -0.54
N ILE A 199 17.20 10.73 0.49
CA ILE A 199 17.67 9.45 0.96
C ILE A 199 16.70 8.90 2.00
N PHE A 200 16.35 7.62 1.83
CA PHE A 200 15.63 6.80 2.78
C PHE A 200 16.50 5.61 3.17
N TYR A 201 16.35 5.16 4.40
CA TYR A 201 16.98 3.94 4.90
C TYR A 201 15.92 2.88 5.14
N TRP A 202 16.22 1.64 4.84
CA TRP A 202 15.34 0.52 5.15
C TRP A 202 16.10 -0.50 5.99
N GLU A 203 15.52 -0.85 7.13
CA GLU A 203 15.99 -1.88 8.04
C GLU A 203 14.95 -2.98 8.15
N HIS A 204 15.41 -4.22 8.04
CA HIS A 204 14.58 -5.39 8.24
C HIS A 204 15.06 -6.19 9.45
N PHE A 205 14.24 -6.30 10.47
CA PHE A 205 14.56 -7.03 11.69
C PHE A 205 14.02 -8.47 11.63
N GLY A 206 14.88 -9.43 11.31
CA GLY A 206 14.52 -10.82 11.01
C GLY A 206 14.31 -11.74 12.22
N MET A 207 14.57 -11.29 13.46
CA MET A 207 14.52 -12.13 14.66
C MET A 207 13.83 -11.44 15.83
N MET A 208 12.65 -10.84 15.59
CA MET A 208 11.91 -10.08 16.61
C MET A 208 11.21 -10.95 17.67
N ASP A 209 11.46 -12.25 17.67
CA ASP A 209 11.12 -13.20 18.73
C ASP A 209 12.28 -13.46 19.70
N ASN A 210 13.48 -12.88 19.45
CA ASN A 210 14.65 -13.00 20.31
C ASN A 210 14.82 -11.72 21.17
N PRO A 211 14.75 -11.80 22.52
CA PRO A 211 14.84 -10.63 23.39
C PRO A 211 16.16 -9.83 23.26
N ASP A 212 17.29 -10.49 23.10
CA ASP A 212 18.59 -9.81 22.95
C ASP A 212 18.68 -9.06 21.62
N TYR A 213 18.11 -9.67 20.57
CA TYR A 213 18.02 -9.03 19.26
C TYR A 213 17.09 -7.82 19.29
N ILE A 214 15.95 -7.91 19.97
CA ILE A 214 15.01 -6.77 20.16
C ILE A 214 15.74 -5.60 20.85
N ASN A 215 16.47 -5.86 21.91
CA ASN A 215 17.22 -4.81 22.64
C ASN A 215 18.24 -4.13 21.73
N SER A 216 18.95 -4.90 20.92
CA SER A 216 19.91 -4.38 19.93
C SER A 216 19.21 -3.55 18.85
N ALA A 217 18.08 -4.03 18.31
CA ALA A 217 17.27 -3.34 17.31
C ALA A 217 16.74 -2.00 17.86
N CYS A 218 16.18 -1.99 19.08
CA CYS A 218 15.70 -0.77 19.73
C CYS A 218 16.84 0.24 19.96
N SER A 219 18.02 -0.23 20.36
CA SER A 219 19.20 0.62 20.53
C SER A 219 19.65 1.24 19.20
N LYS A 220 19.63 0.47 18.11
CA LYS A 220 19.93 0.95 16.76
C LYS A 220 18.93 2.02 16.31
N ILE A 221 17.63 1.77 16.48
CA ILE A 221 16.56 2.73 16.15
C ILE A 221 16.72 4.03 16.94
N ARG A 222 17.03 3.95 18.25
CA ARG A 222 17.28 5.13 19.08
C ARG A 222 18.39 6.00 18.50
N ILE A 223 19.53 5.41 18.13
CA ILE A 223 20.66 6.15 17.56
C ILE A 223 20.26 6.78 16.21
N TYR A 224 19.50 6.09 15.38
CA TYR A 224 18.93 6.67 14.16
C TYR A 224 18.10 7.92 14.47
N CYS A 225 17.16 7.83 15.41
CA CYS A 225 16.29 8.95 15.79
C CYS A 225 17.08 10.14 16.35
N GLU A 226 18.09 9.90 17.19
CA GLU A 226 18.98 10.93 17.75
C GLU A 226 19.76 11.68 16.66
N ASN A 227 19.95 11.06 15.48
CA ASN A 227 20.64 11.64 14.33
C ASN A 227 19.68 12.07 13.19
N GLY A 228 18.39 12.24 13.46
CA GLY A 228 17.42 12.75 12.49
C GLY A 228 16.94 11.73 11.45
N ILE A 229 17.24 10.44 11.64
CA ILE A 229 16.73 9.34 10.81
C ILE A 229 15.52 8.75 11.55
N ILE A 230 14.32 9.16 11.12
CA ILE A 230 13.09 8.98 11.89
C ILE A 230 12.19 7.93 11.21
N PRO A 231 11.70 6.92 11.97
CA PRO A 231 10.74 5.96 11.45
C PRO A 231 9.54 6.63 10.78
N SER A 232 9.10 6.08 9.65
CA SER A 232 8.01 6.57 8.81
C SER A 232 8.26 7.93 8.10
N VAL A 233 9.40 8.60 8.34
CA VAL A 233 9.78 9.84 7.65
C VAL A 233 10.86 9.55 6.61
N ASN A 234 12.00 9.03 7.03
CA ASN A 234 13.15 8.65 6.19
C ASN A 234 13.79 7.32 6.61
N LEU A 235 13.18 6.61 7.57
CA LEU A 235 13.53 5.27 8.00
C LEU A 235 12.33 4.34 7.83
N ILE A 236 12.48 3.36 6.97
CA ILE A 236 11.52 2.29 6.75
C ILE A 236 11.93 1.12 7.63
N LEU A 237 10.98 0.63 8.44
CA LEU A 237 11.19 -0.50 9.33
C LEU A 237 10.26 -1.63 8.94
N THR A 238 10.82 -2.81 8.73
CA THR A 238 10.07 -4.06 8.60
C THR A 238 10.64 -5.09 9.57
N TYR A 239 9.82 -6.02 9.99
CA TYR A 239 10.25 -7.05 10.92
C TYR A 239 9.52 -8.37 10.67
N GLU A 240 10.13 -9.45 11.13
CA GLU A 240 9.51 -10.77 11.11
C GLU A 240 9.82 -11.54 12.39
N THR A 241 8.99 -12.55 12.65
CA THR A 241 9.17 -13.56 13.70
C THR A 241 8.99 -14.94 13.08
N LYS A 242 9.29 -16.00 13.82
CA LYS A 242 9.05 -17.37 13.36
C LYS A 242 7.58 -17.65 13.05
N GLU A 243 6.66 -17.04 13.81
CA GLU A 243 5.20 -17.21 13.63
C GLU A 243 4.64 -16.28 12.54
N HIS A 244 5.28 -15.13 12.31
CA HIS A 244 4.86 -14.13 11.33
C HIS A 244 6.02 -13.77 10.41
N PRO A 245 6.29 -14.60 9.40
CA PRO A 245 7.33 -14.33 8.41
C PRO A 245 6.94 -13.14 7.51
N LEU A 246 7.94 -12.45 6.99
CA LEU A 246 7.75 -11.33 6.09
C LEU A 246 7.00 -11.75 4.81
N MET A 247 5.88 -11.09 4.53
CA MET A 247 5.08 -11.36 3.34
C MET A 247 5.39 -10.38 2.22
N ILE A 248 5.37 -10.85 0.98
CA ILE A 248 5.62 -10.02 -0.22
C ILE A 248 4.63 -8.84 -0.28
N ASP A 249 3.35 -9.10 0.01
CA ASP A 249 2.30 -8.09 -0.02
C ASP A 249 2.57 -6.94 0.98
N ASP A 250 3.17 -7.23 2.15
CA ASP A 250 3.52 -6.22 3.15
C ASP A 250 4.67 -5.34 2.66
N ILE A 251 5.69 -5.94 2.04
CA ILE A 251 6.83 -5.19 1.48
C ILE A 251 6.36 -4.30 0.31
N GLU A 252 5.52 -4.84 -0.58
CA GLU A 252 4.94 -4.05 -1.69
C GLU A 252 4.14 -2.86 -1.15
N ALA A 253 3.34 -3.03 -0.08
CA ALA A 253 2.57 -1.98 0.55
C ALA A 253 3.48 -0.91 1.19
N VAL A 254 4.52 -1.33 1.92
CA VAL A 254 5.50 -0.44 2.55
C VAL A 254 6.28 0.34 1.48
N SER A 255 6.78 -0.34 0.44
CA SER A 255 7.46 0.30 -0.68
C SER A 255 6.57 1.32 -1.39
N TYR A 256 5.30 0.98 -1.60
CA TYR A 256 4.33 1.91 -2.20
C TYR A 256 4.11 3.15 -1.34
N THR A 257 3.97 2.97 -0.02
CA THR A 257 3.66 4.06 0.91
C THR A 257 4.81 5.07 1.05
N HIS A 258 6.05 4.59 1.05
CA HIS A 258 7.22 5.44 1.37
C HIS A 258 8.03 5.88 0.15
N LEU A 259 8.02 5.10 -0.94
CA LEU A 259 8.96 5.28 -2.05
C LEU A 259 8.29 5.59 -3.38
N ARG A 260 6.96 5.59 -3.44
CA ARG A 260 6.22 6.08 -4.61
C ARG A 260 5.61 7.42 -4.27
N ALA A 261 5.68 8.35 -5.23
CA ALA A 261 5.15 9.70 -5.06
C ALA A 261 3.70 9.67 -4.59
N HIS A 262 3.45 10.36 -3.50
CA HIS A 262 2.10 10.81 -3.16
C HIS A 262 1.81 12.04 -4.02
N GLU A 263 0.85 11.94 -4.92
CA GLU A 263 0.19 13.10 -5.51
C GLU A 263 -0.65 13.81 -4.45
#